data_71dd15e3ba3c06ccd55ae4ffdc1df9f8
#
_entry.id   71dd15e3ba3c06ccd55ae4ffdc1df9f8
#
_cell.length_a   1.000
_cell.length_b   1.000
_cell.length_c   1.000
_cell.angle_alpha   90.00
_cell.angle_beta   90.00
_cell.angle_gamma   90.00
#
_symmetry.space_group_name_H-M   'P 1'
#
loop_
_entity.id
_entity.type
_entity.pdbx_description
1 polymer ?
#
loop_
_entity_poly.entity_id
_entity_poly.type
_entity_poly.pdbx_seq_one_letter_code
_entity_poly.pdbx_strand_id
1 'polypeptide(L)'
;MRGPSSSHCAASLRIGRLCRDLMDENIANILIEFDPIGSLADTHTGQGSDMGLFGGFLGWEADDERLPDSANHLPDAGISIRFAVRDIKAAHLNTYLITLNSDQETKTVTAISTGGGMIEVVAIDGTEVSMLGDFYETLIYCKAPEPVLELLKKEMSYDHLIINGEGAAFIEVKAQGFPSDALQVKMLALDGVSTIKKLAPVLPVLSREGVKVPFTTCNEMLEYNKDKNLSLLDLAILYECARGDISKEEVVEKMREIVHILKNSIKSGLEGTHYADRLLGSQSVNYKAKLKKNLLVGTGAIDNVVMYVSALMEVKSSMGVIVAAPTAGSCGTLPGAIIGSADYINASEDDVVSAMLISGLIGIFISTQSTFAGEVAGCGVEYGSGGGMAAAAIVYMLKGSLAQSLAAASMVLQSTLGMSCTPIANRVEAPCLGNNIMAATNAVTFANMALSGYDPLLPLDEVIQTMHIIGMAIPHEFKCTNIGGLCATKTAKILEAKLNAIS
;
A
#
# COMPACT_ATOMS: atom_id res chain seq x y z
N MET A 1 -0.68 8.34 -3.40
CA MET A 1 0.62 7.89 -3.94
C MET A 1 0.62 7.96 -5.46
N ARG A 2 1.79 8.12 -6.09
CA ARG A 2 2.01 8.18 -7.55
C ARG A 2 2.95 7.05 -7.98
N GLY A 3 3.06 6.82 -9.28
CA GLY A 3 4.08 5.95 -9.87
C GLY A 3 3.54 4.95 -10.89
N PRO A 4 4.39 4.50 -11.82
CA PRO A 4 3.99 3.48 -12.81
C PRO A 4 3.65 2.16 -12.10
N SER A 5 4.37 1.83 -11.01
CA SER A 5 3.91 0.93 -9.95
C SER A 5 3.90 1.68 -8.63
N SER A 6 2.73 2.21 -8.27
CA SER A 6 2.62 3.14 -7.12
C SER A 6 3.01 2.50 -5.79
N SER A 7 2.92 1.17 -5.63
CA SER A 7 3.40 0.45 -4.45
C SER A 7 4.92 0.45 -4.36
N HIS A 8 5.63 0.21 -5.47
CA HIS A 8 7.10 0.25 -5.51
C HIS A 8 7.62 1.68 -5.27
N CYS A 9 7.02 2.66 -5.93
CA CYS A 9 7.36 4.06 -5.74
C CYS A 9 7.12 4.52 -4.29
N ALA A 10 5.98 4.20 -3.68
CA ALA A 10 5.68 4.59 -2.31
C ALA A 10 6.56 3.88 -1.28
N ALA A 11 6.85 2.58 -1.46
CA ALA A 11 7.75 1.85 -0.57
C ALA A 11 9.15 2.44 -0.59
N SER A 12 9.71 2.62 -1.78
CA SER A 12 11.06 3.18 -1.93
C SER A 12 11.16 4.63 -1.43
N LEU A 13 10.12 5.46 -1.63
CA LEU A 13 10.04 6.81 -1.08
C LEU A 13 10.10 6.80 0.45
N ARG A 14 9.33 5.90 1.08
CA ARG A 14 9.32 5.75 2.54
C ARG A 14 10.69 5.32 3.08
N ILE A 15 11.35 4.37 2.39
CA ILE A 15 12.73 3.97 2.71
C ILE A 15 13.67 5.17 2.57
N GLY A 16 13.59 5.92 1.47
CA GLY A 16 14.42 7.11 1.25
C GLY A 16 14.23 8.19 2.33
N ARG A 17 12.99 8.41 2.81
CA ARG A 17 12.71 9.35 3.91
C ARG A 17 13.32 8.91 5.23
N LEU A 18 13.20 7.63 5.60
CA LEU A 18 13.86 7.11 6.82
C LEU A 18 15.39 7.20 6.71
N CYS A 19 15.96 6.95 5.53
CA CYS A 19 17.39 7.15 5.28
C CYS A 19 17.81 8.62 5.45
N ARG A 20 17.00 9.55 4.93
CA ARG A 20 17.24 11.00 5.08
C ARG A 20 17.22 11.44 6.53
N ASP A 21 16.23 10.99 7.28
CA ASP A 21 16.11 11.27 8.71
C ASP A 21 17.28 10.68 9.51
N LEU A 22 17.74 9.46 9.19
CA LEU A 22 18.89 8.82 9.83
C LEU A 22 20.18 9.62 9.65
N MET A 23 20.30 10.35 8.55
CA MET A 23 21.47 11.21 8.22
C MET A 23 21.27 12.66 8.63
N ASP A 24 20.26 12.98 9.46
CA ASP A 24 19.90 14.37 9.85
C ASP A 24 19.79 15.31 8.62
N GLU A 25 19.22 14.78 7.52
CA GLU A 25 19.05 15.49 6.22
C GLU A 25 20.36 15.80 5.47
N ASN A 26 21.51 15.34 5.96
CA ASN A 26 22.82 15.62 5.38
C ASN A 26 23.35 14.40 4.61
N ILE A 27 22.97 14.28 3.34
CA ILE A 27 23.39 13.21 2.45
C ILE A 27 24.13 13.81 1.25
N ALA A 28 25.32 13.27 0.93
CA ALA A 28 26.09 13.70 -0.25
C ALA A 28 26.17 12.58 -1.30
N ASN A 29 26.48 11.34 -0.90
CA ASN A 29 26.66 10.23 -1.82
C ASN A 29 25.89 9.00 -1.34
N ILE A 30 25.20 8.34 -2.25
CA ILE A 30 24.38 7.15 -1.97
C ILE A 30 24.80 6.03 -2.92
N LEU A 31 25.05 4.84 -2.36
CA LEU A 31 25.16 3.60 -3.12
C LEU A 31 23.96 2.72 -2.78
N ILE A 32 23.21 2.32 -3.79
CA ILE A 32 22.08 1.41 -3.67
C ILE A 32 22.41 0.11 -4.36
N GLU A 33 22.29 -1.01 -3.65
CA GLU A 33 22.68 -2.32 -4.12
C GLU A 33 21.49 -3.26 -4.09
N PHE A 34 21.31 -3.99 -5.20
CA PHE A 34 20.26 -4.99 -5.38
C PHE A 34 20.86 -6.38 -5.58
N ASP A 35 20.15 -7.38 -5.08
CA ASP A 35 20.51 -8.78 -5.31
C ASP A 35 20.10 -9.20 -6.73
N PRO A 36 20.98 -9.90 -7.50
CA PRO A 36 20.67 -10.33 -8.86
C PRO A 36 19.51 -11.35 -8.94
N ILE A 37 19.19 -12.06 -7.85
CA ILE A 37 18.02 -12.97 -7.77
C ILE A 37 16.76 -12.20 -7.37
N GLY A 38 16.93 -11.00 -6.81
CA GLY A 38 15.82 -10.14 -6.37
C GLY A 38 15.04 -9.54 -7.55
N SER A 39 13.82 -9.12 -7.30
CA SER A 39 12.97 -8.50 -8.34
C SER A 39 13.45 -7.10 -8.74
N LEU A 40 14.11 -6.38 -7.82
CA LEU A 40 14.50 -4.98 -8.01
C LEU A 40 15.63 -4.80 -9.03
N ALA A 41 16.52 -5.78 -9.18
CA ALA A 41 17.63 -5.69 -10.12
C ALA A 41 17.20 -5.34 -11.55
N ASP A 42 16.07 -5.89 -11.99
CA ASP A 42 15.53 -5.68 -13.34
C ASP A 42 14.34 -4.70 -13.39
N THR A 43 13.76 -4.34 -12.23
CA THR A 43 12.47 -3.65 -12.22
C THR A 43 12.50 -2.26 -11.58
N HIS A 44 13.57 -1.90 -10.86
CA HIS A 44 13.61 -0.68 -10.05
C HIS A 44 13.29 0.59 -10.84
N THR A 45 13.86 0.77 -12.03
CA THR A 45 13.58 1.92 -12.89
C THR A 45 12.16 1.84 -13.47
N GLY A 46 11.83 0.73 -14.12
CA GLY A 46 10.55 0.56 -14.82
C GLY A 46 9.33 0.62 -13.91
N GLN A 47 9.47 0.27 -12.63
CA GLN A 47 8.38 0.33 -11.65
C GLN A 47 8.42 1.59 -10.76
N GLY A 48 9.39 2.48 -10.94
CA GLY A 48 9.48 3.75 -10.24
C GLY A 48 10.06 3.67 -8.82
N SER A 49 10.80 2.60 -8.50
CA SER A 49 11.51 2.52 -7.21
C SER A 49 12.60 3.58 -7.12
N ASP A 50 13.31 3.86 -8.21
CA ASP A 50 14.33 4.94 -8.27
C ASP A 50 13.69 6.29 -7.96
N MET A 51 12.62 6.59 -8.69
CA MET A 51 11.85 7.82 -8.52
C MET A 51 11.37 8.00 -7.07
N GLY A 52 10.87 6.93 -6.47
CA GLY A 52 10.46 6.94 -5.07
C GLY A 52 11.64 7.21 -4.12
N LEU A 53 12.76 6.47 -4.26
CA LEU A 53 13.97 6.70 -3.45
C LEU A 53 14.43 8.15 -3.55
N PHE A 54 14.53 8.68 -4.78
CA PHE A 54 14.97 10.06 -5.02
C PHE A 54 14.06 11.07 -4.31
N GLY A 55 12.73 10.93 -4.47
CA GLY A 55 11.77 11.76 -3.75
C GLY A 55 11.91 11.64 -2.23
N GLY A 56 12.14 10.44 -1.71
CA GLY A 56 12.36 10.19 -0.29
C GLY A 56 13.62 10.88 0.25
N PHE A 57 14.75 10.80 -0.47
CA PHE A 57 15.98 11.50 -0.11
C PHE A 57 15.82 13.02 -0.19
N LEU A 58 14.94 13.52 -1.07
CA LEU A 58 14.57 14.93 -1.15
C LEU A 58 13.54 15.38 -0.09
N GLY A 59 13.03 14.45 0.72
CA GLY A 59 12.05 14.72 1.77
C GLY A 59 10.61 14.93 1.27
N TRP A 60 10.28 14.43 0.07
CA TRP A 60 8.96 14.60 -0.52
C TRP A 60 7.96 13.55 -0.01
N GLU A 61 6.67 13.85 -0.20
CA GLU A 61 5.57 12.92 0.08
C GLU A 61 5.21 12.05 -1.13
N ALA A 62 4.51 10.94 -0.88
CA ALA A 62 4.19 9.96 -1.91
C ALA A 62 3.18 10.45 -2.98
N ASP A 63 2.59 11.61 -2.81
CA ASP A 63 1.68 12.28 -3.74
C ASP A 63 2.27 13.56 -4.35
N ASP A 64 3.52 13.88 -4.04
CA ASP A 64 4.22 15.05 -4.58
C ASP A 64 4.24 15.03 -6.11
N GLU A 65 3.82 16.14 -6.73
CA GLU A 65 3.73 16.24 -8.20
C GLU A 65 5.08 16.25 -8.90
N ARG A 66 6.16 16.55 -8.18
CA ARG A 66 7.54 16.58 -8.71
C ARG A 66 8.17 15.19 -8.80
N LEU A 67 7.56 14.15 -8.21
CA LEU A 67 8.12 12.79 -8.21
C LEU A 67 8.57 12.29 -9.60
N PRO A 68 7.80 12.49 -10.68
CA PRO A 68 8.24 12.07 -12.02
C PRO A 68 9.58 12.66 -12.47
N ASP A 69 9.96 13.81 -11.91
CA ASP A 69 11.16 14.54 -12.26
C ASP A 69 12.22 14.54 -11.14
N SER A 70 12.06 13.67 -10.15
CA SER A 70 12.88 13.65 -8.92
C SER A 70 14.38 13.50 -9.20
N ALA A 71 14.78 12.77 -10.24
CA ALA A 71 16.17 12.60 -10.64
C ALA A 71 16.86 13.94 -10.96
N ASN A 72 16.15 14.87 -11.58
CA ASN A 72 16.69 16.18 -11.95
C ASN A 72 16.88 17.13 -10.76
N HIS A 73 16.24 16.85 -9.63
CA HIS A 73 16.36 17.65 -8.40
C HIS A 73 17.50 17.20 -7.46
N LEU A 74 18.05 16.01 -7.65
CA LEU A 74 19.16 15.50 -6.82
C LEU A 74 20.44 16.34 -6.89
N PRO A 75 20.91 16.77 -8.08
CA PRO A 75 22.10 17.62 -8.17
C PRO A 75 21.95 18.95 -7.46
N ASP A 76 20.76 19.57 -7.51
CA ASP A 76 20.47 20.83 -6.83
C ASP A 76 20.49 20.67 -5.29
N ALA A 77 20.17 19.47 -4.80
CA ALA A 77 20.29 19.09 -3.39
C ALA A 77 21.70 18.62 -3.01
N GLY A 78 22.65 18.58 -3.94
CA GLY A 78 24.01 18.10 -3.71
C GLY A 78 24.12 16.59 -3.52
N ILE A 79 23.13 15.82 -3.94
CA ILE A 79 23.06 14.36 -3.76
C ILE A 79 23.48 13.66 -5.05
N SER A 80 24.45 12.72 -4.93
CA SER A 80 24.81 11.82 -6.00
C SER A 80 24.42 10.38 -5.66
N ILE A 81 23.86 9.65 -6.63
CA ILE A 81 23.38 8.27 -6.43
C ILE A 81 24.04 7.35 -7.46
N ARG A 82 24.39 6.16 -6.99
CA ARG A 82 24.89 5.07 -7.82
C ARG A 82 24.15 3.78 -7.48
N PHE A 83 23.75 3.04 -8.50
CA PHE A 83 23.17 1.70 -8.39
C PHE A 83 24.20 0.64 -8.72
N ALA A 84 24.12 -0.50 -8.04
CA ALA A 84 24.93 -1.69 -8.33
C ALA A 84 24.08 -2.96 -8.13
N VAL A 85 24.32 -3.96 -8.98
CA VAL A 85 23.73 -5.28 -8.83
C VAL A 85 24.86 -6.25 -8.44
N ARG A 86 24.76 -6.81 -7.25
CA ARG A 86 25.71 -7.80 -6.75
C ARG A 86 25.05 -8.74 -5.73
N ASP A 87 25.60 -9.91 -5.53
CA ASP A 87 25.15 -10.84 -4.50
C ASP A 87 25.33 -10.21 -3.11
N ILE A 88 24.21 -9.75 -2.54
CA ILE A 88 24.11 -9.21 -1.18
C ILE A 88 23.52 -10.24 -0.21
N LYS A 89 23.28 -11.48 -0.68
CA LYS A 89 22.67 -12.58 0.09
C LYS A 89 21.32 -12.18 0.70
N ALA A 90 20.51 -11.48 -0.09
CA ALA A 90 19.21 -10.98 0.36
C ALA A 90 18.28 -12.14 0.75
N ALA A 91 17.70 -12.06 1.93
CA ALA A 91 16.70 -13.00 2.40
C ALA A 91 15.31 -12.77 1.78
N HIS A 92 15.07 -11.57 1.22
CA HIS A 92 13.80 -11.16 0.63
C HIS A 92 14.03 -10.62 -0.79
N LEU A 93 13.11 -10.92 -1.73
CA LEU A 93 13.25 -10.54 -3.15
C LEU A 93 13.28 -9.02 -3.40
N ASN A 94 12.64 -8.24 -2.52
CA ASN A 94 12.54 -6.78 -2.63
C ASN A 94 13.45 -6.09 -1.59
N THR A 95 14.71 -6.51 -1.51
CA THR A 95 15.69 -5.95 -0.57
C THR A 95 16.47 -4.80 -1.20
N TYR A 96 16.60 -3.73 -0.44
CA TYR A 96 17.45 -2.57 -0.67
C TYR A 96 18.60 -2.60 0.32
N LEU A 97 19.85 -2.63 -0.16
CA LEU A 97 21.02 -2.34 0.66
C LEU A 97 21.53 -0.97 0.27
N ILE A 98 21.45 -0.01 1.20
CA ILE A 98 21.73 1.40 0.95
C ILE A 98 22.88 1.86 1.82
N THR A 99 23.94 2.36 1.19
CA THR A 99 25.04 3.03 1.88
C THR A 99 24.93 4.54 1.67
N LEU A 100 24.82 5.27 2.77
CA LEU A 100 24.65 6.72 2.84
C LEU A 100 25.93 7.35 3.33
N ASN A 101 26.45 8.36 2.63
CA ASN A 101 27.65 9.08 3.01
C ASN A 101 27.41 10.57 3.09
N SER A 102 27.92 11.18 4.13
CA SER A 102 28.12 12.63 4.27
C SER A 102 29.60 12.94 4.57
N ASP A 103 29.93 14.20 4.75
CA ASP A 103 31.27 14.60 5.19
C ASP A 103 31.59 14.16 6.64
N GLN A 104 30.57 13.78 7.41
CA GLN A 104 30.70 13.50 8.84
C GLN A 104 30.57 12.02 9.18
N GLU A 105 29.73 11.28 8.45
CA GLU A 105 29.41 9.89 8.78
C GLU A 105 29.06 9.05 7.56
N THR A 106 29.16 7.74 7.74
CA THR A 106 28.64 6.74 6.81
C THR A 106 27.64 5.87 7.56
N LYS A 107 26.48 5.61 6.95
CA LYS A 107 25.45 4.70 7.46
C LYS A 107 25.09 3.67 6.42
N THR A 108 24.75 2.48 6.87
CA THR A 108 24.25 1.40 6.02
C THR A 108 22.86 0.99 6.48
N VAL A 109 21.92 0.96 5.57
CA VAL A 109 20.52 0.56 5.83
C VAL A 109 20.17 -0.64 4.96
N THR A 110 19.66 -1.70 5.56
CA THR A 110 19.01 -2.79 4.83
C THR A 110 17.49 -2.65 5.06
N ALA A 111 16.76 -2.52 3.97
CA ALA A 111 15.30 -2.40 4.02
C ALA A 111 14.64 -3.32 3.01
N ILE A 112 13.39 -3.70 3.27
CA ILE A 112 12.57 -4.51 2.36
C ILE A 112 11.24 -3.82 2.06
N SER A 113 10.73 -4.02 0.85
CA SER A 113 9.35 -3.70 0.50
C SER A 113 8.49 -4.94 0.70
N THR A 114 7.53 -4.86 1.62
CA THR A 114 6.66 -5.99 1.99
C THR A 114 5.36 -6.05 1.18
N GLY A 115 5.23 -5.19 0.16
CA GLY A 115 4.05 -5.10 -0.71
C GLY A 115 3.09 -3.96 -0.34
N GLY A 116 2.25 -3.55 -1.30
CA GLY A 116 1.26 -2.48 -1.07
C GLY A 116 1.81 -1.10 -0.71
N GLY A 117 3.10 -0.89 -0.88
CA GLY A 117 3.80 0.33 -0.44
C GLY A 117 4.31 0.26 1.00
N MET A 118 4.12 -0.86 1.69
CA MET A 118 4.64 -1.11 3.03
C MET A 118 6.13 -1.46 2.98
N ILE A 119 6.81 -1.17 4.08
CA ILE A 119 8.25 -1.36 4.20
C ILE A 119 8.61 -1.96 5.56
N GLU A 120 9.82 -2.47 5.66
CA GLU A 120 10.50 -2.73 6.91
C GLU A 120 11.99 -2.42 6.75
N VAL A 121 12.56 -1.61 7.64
CA VAL A 121 14.00 -1.51 7.83
C VAL A 121 14.40 -2.67 8.73
N VAL A 122 15.24 -3.56 8.22
CA VAL A 122 15.63 -4.81 8.91
C VAL A 122 17.02 -4.74 9.50
N ALA A 123 17.86 -3.80 9.07
CA ALA A 123 19.16 -3.56 9.71
C ALA A 123 19.65 -2.12 9.50
N ILE A 124 20.40 -1.59 10.49
CA ILE A 124 21.16 -0.33 10.44
C ILE A 124 22.58 -0.63 10.89
N ASP A 125 23.56 -0.29 10.05
CA ASP A 125 25.00 -0.55 10.29
C ASP A 125 25.28 -2.03 10.66
N GLY A 126 24.51 -2.96 10.06
CA GLY A 126 24.59 -4.39 10.33
C GLY A 126 23.89 -4.84 11.63
N THR A 127 23.37 -3.94 12.41
CA THR A 127 22.57 -4.25 13.60
C THR A 127 21.12 -4.50 13.20
N GLU A 128 20.57 -5.67 13.55
CA GLU A 128 19.18 -6.04 13.26
C GLU A 128 18.20 -5.10 13.99
N VAL A 129 17.18 -4.65 13.25
CA VAL A 129 16.07 -3.85 13.75
C VAL A 129 14.77 -4.31 13.08
N SER A 130 13.63 -3.83 13.54
CA SER A 130 12.34 -3.98 12.86
C SER A 130 11.58 -2.66 12.91
N MET A 131 11.74 -1.84 11.88
CA MET A 131 11.10 -0.53 11.78
C MET A 131 10.17 -0.51 10.57
N LEU A 132 8.86 -0.42 10.82
CA LEU A 132 7.82 -0.39 9.78
C LEU A 132 7.51 1.04 9.30
N GLY A 133 8.10 2.05 9.95
CA GLY A 133 7.84 3.46 9.67
C GLY A 133 6.50 3.96 10.21
N ASP A 134 6.01 3.35 11.26
CA ASP A 134 4.72 3.57 11.91
C ASP A 134 4.82 4.13 13.34
N PHE A 135 6.03 4.45 13.79
CA PHE A 135 6.35 5.14 15.04
C PHE A 135 7.22 6.36 14.78
N TYR A 136 7.25 7.27 15.74
CA TYR A 136 8.37 8.17 15.94
C TYR A 136 9.52 7.38 16.54
N GLU A 137 10.54 7.09 15.73
CA GLU A 137 11.70 6.32 16.14
C GLU A 137 12.82 7.26 16.61
N THR A 138 13.37 6.99 17.79
CA THR A 138 14.56 7.71 18.28
C THR A 138 15.66 6.71 18.58
N LEU A 139 16.80 6.84 17.88
CA LEU A 139 17.97 6.00 18.06
C LEU A 139 19.00 6.76 18.88
N ILE A 140 19.35 6.23 20.07
CA ILE A 140 20.28 6.86 20.98
C ILE A 140 21.56 6.00 21.04
N TYR A 141 22.60 6.46 20.36
CA TYR A 141 23.89 5.79 20.33
C TYR A 141 24.64 6.03 21.64
N CYS A 142 24.86 4.97 22.42
CA CYS A 142 25.49 5.07 23.74
C CYS A 142 26.29 3.82 24.08
N LYS A 143 27.35 4.00 24.92
CA LYS A 143 28.18 2.88 25.41
C LYS A 143 27.57 2.20 26.65
N ALA A 144 26.78 2.91 27.42
CA ALA A 144 26.12 2.41 28.63
C ALA A 144 24.63 2.76 28.55
N PRO A 145 23.75 1.78 28.28
CA PRO A 145 22.32 2.05 28.07
C PRO A 145 21.56 2.36 29.37
N GLU A 146 21.98 1.84 30.53
CA GLU A 146 21.22 1.89 31.77
C GLU A 146 20.83 3.32 32.21
N PRO A 147 21.76 4.33 32.24
CA PRO A 147 21.40 5.68 32.65
C PRO A 147 20.40 6.34 31.68
N VAL A 148 20.50 6.03 30.39
CA VAL A 148 19.58 6.55 29.36
C VAL A 148 18.20 5.93 29.55
N LEU A 149 18.12 4.62 29.77
CA LEU A 149 16.85 3.92 30.00
C LEU A 149 16.14 4.42 31.26
N GLU A 150 16.86 4.66 32.35
CA GLU A 150 16.29 5.23 33.57
C GLU A 150 15.71 6.63 33.34
N LEU A 151 16.42 7.46 32.58
CA LEU A 151 15.98 8.80 32.24
C LEU A 151 14.73 8.77 31.34
N LEU A 152 14.72 7.94 30.30
CA LEU A 152 13.58 7.77 29.39
C LEU A 152 12.34 7.28 30.15
N LYS A 153 12.46 6.23 30.97
CA LYS A 153 11.36 5.68 31.77
C LYS A 153 10.74 6.70 32.70
N LYS A 154 11.52 7.68 33.16
CA LYS A 154 11.07 8.72 34.09
C LYS A 154 10.42 9.92 33.37
N GLU A 155 10.90 10.32 32.20
CA GLU A 155 10.59 11.62 31.62
C GLU A 155 9.83 11.54 30.29
N MET A 156 9.62 10.32 29.73
CA MET A 156 8.94 10.15 28.45
C MET A 156 7.94 8.99 28.48
N SER A 157 6.82 9.17 27.79
CA SER A 157 5.93 8.07 27.43
C SER A 157 6.44 7.42 26.15
N TYR A 158 6.50 6.10 26.12
CA TYR A 158 7.00 5.32 24.98
C TYR A 158 6.15 4.06 24.81
N ASP A 159 6.15 3.53 23.60
CA ASP A 159 5.55 2.23 23.28
C ASP A 159 6.59 1.12 23.49
N HIS A 160 7.80 1.25 22.93
CA HIS A 160 8.86 0.26 23.09
C HIS A 160 10.22 0.92 23.41
N LEU A 161 11.01 0.24 24.24
CA LEU A 161 12.42 0.54 24.49
C LEU A 161 13.22 -0.72 24.19
N ILE A 162 14.05 -0.68 23.14
CA ILE A 162 14.79 -1.84 22.67
C ILE A 162 16.29 -1.50 22.68
N ILE A 163 17.11 -2.40 23.21
CA ILE A 163 18.57 -2.29 23.13
C ILE A 163 19.01 -3.13 21.94
N ASN A 164 19.58 -2.51 20.93
CA ASN A 164 19.99 -3.15 19.69
C ASN A 164 21.51 -3.31 19.64
N GLY A 165 21.96 -4.48 19.15
CA GLY A 165 23.37 -4.83 18.94
C GLY A 165 24.09 -5.39 20.17
N GLU A 166 25.14 -6.22 19.92
CA GLU A 166 26.03 -6.71 20.97
C GLU A 166 26.85 -5.53 21.54
N GLY A 167 26.80 -5.33 22.84
CA GLY A 167 27.49 -4.22 23.52
C GLY A 167 26.77 -2.87 23.40
N ALA A 168 25.45 -2.89 23.10
CA ALA A 168 24.57 -1.72 22.96
C ALA A 168 25.04 -0.75 21.85
N ALA A 169 24.81 -1.10 20.58
CA ALA A 169 25.07 -0.18 19.47
C ALA A 169 24.21 1.08 19.59
N PHE A 170 22.92 0.93 19.94
CA PHE A 170 22.00 2.03 20.27
C PHE A 170 20.76 1.54 20.98
N ILE A 171 20.08 2.45 21.70
CA ILE A 171 18.73 2.27 22.21
C ILE A 171 17.76 2.78 21.16
N GLU A 172 16.78 1.96 20.78
CA GLU A 172 15.65 2.30 19.92
C GLU A 172 14.44 2.61 20.81
N VAL A 173 13.89 3.80 20.64
CA VAL A 173 12.66 4.24 21.30
C VAL A 173 11.57 4.37 20.25
N LYS A 174 10.51 3.57 20.40
CA LYS A 174 9.28 3.72 19.61
C LYS A 174 8.25 4.44 20.44
N ALA A 175 7.70 5.54 19.93
CA ALA A 175 6.76 6.36 20.66
C ALA A 175 5.77 7.11 19.74
N GLN A 176 4.81 7.82 20.34
CA GLN A 176 3.84 8.66 19.63
C GLN A 176 4.38 10.08 19.33
N GLY A 177 5.61 10.37 19.69
CA GLY A 177 6.30 11.62 19.44
C GLY A 177 7.76 11.53 19.84
N PHE A 178 8.58 12.46 19.38
CA PHE A 178 9.98 12.52 19.73
C PHE A 178 10.19 12.98 21.19
N PRO A 179 11.32 12.61 21.83
CA PRO A 179 11.73 13.20 23.10
C PRO A 179 11.78 14.72 22.98
N SER A 180 11.35 15.44 24.04
CA SER A 180 11.45 16.90 24.06
C SER A 180 12.91 17.36 23.94
N ASP A 181 13.14 18.56 23.44
CA ASP A 181 14.51 19.11 23.31
C ASP A 181 15.23 19.13 24.67
N ALA A 182 14.52 19.46 25.76
CA ALA A 182 15.07 19.43 27.10
C ALA A 182 15.53 18.01 27.52
N LEU A 183 14.78 16.98 27.13
CA LEU A 183 15.15 15.58 27.40
C LEU A 183 16.35 15.15 26.53
N GLN A 184 16.36 15.56 25.25
CA GLN A 184 17.50 15.28 24.36
C GLN A 184 18.80 15.88 24.90
N VAL A 185 18.78 17.12 25.38
CA VAL A 185 19.94 17.78 26.02
C VAL A 185 20.40 17.00 27.26
N LYS A 186 19.48 16.53 28.11
CA LYS A 186 19.82 15.70 29.28
C LYS A 186 20.48 14.38 28.88
N MET A 187 19.95 13.71 27.83
CA MET A 187 20.52 12.45 27.33
C MET A 187 21.93 12.65 26.77
N LEU A 188 22.15 13.70 25.97
CA LEU A 188 23.46 14.04 25.41
C LEU A 188 24.49 14.42 26.49
N ALA A 189 24.04 14.88 27.65
CA ALA A 189 24.93 15.18 28.79
C ALA A 189 25.33 13.92 29.58
N LEU A 190 24.73 12.77 29.33
CA LEU A 190 25.13 11.49 29.97
C LEU A 190 26.44 11.00 29.37
N ASP A 191 27.31 10.47 30.25
CA ASP A 191 28.58 9.90 29.81
C ASP A 191 28.37 8.70 28.87
N GLY A 192 29.07 8.72 27.73
CA GLY A 192 29.00 7.68 26.73
C GLY A 192 27.88 7.78 25.70
N VAL A 193 26.99 8.77 25.77
CA VAL A 193 26.04 9.09 24.69
C VAL A 193 26.76 9.92 23.63
N SER A 194 26.77 9.42 22.38
CA SER A 194 27.48 10.05 21.26
C SER A 194 26.57 10.86 20.35
N THR A 195 25.39 10.35 20.01
CA THR A 195 24.45 11.02 19.11
C THR A 195 23.03 10.47 19.32
N ILE A 196 22.04 11.27 18.88
CA ILE A 196 20.62 10.92 18.86
C ILE A 196 20.12 11.14 17.43
N LYS A 197 19.52 10.13 16.81
CA LYS A 197 18.88 10.20 15.51
C LYS A 197 17.36 10.11 15.68
N LYS A 198 16.62 10.84 14.87
CA LYS A 198 15.15 10.92 14.92
C LYS A 198 14.59 10.59 13.54
N LEU A 199 13.82 9.53 13.45
CA LEU A 199 13.15 9.12 12.22
C LEU A 199 11.64 9.31 12.38
N ALA A 200 11.08 10.19 11.57
CA ALA A 200 9.65 10.47 11.59
C ALA A 200 8.86 9.31 10.94
N PRO A 201 7.64 9.05 11.38
CA PRO A 201 6.80 8.03 10.75
C PRO A 201 6.51 8.39 9.30
N VAL A 202 6.50 7.37 8.45
CA VAL A 202 6.23 7.48 7.01
C VAL A 202 4.90 6.86 6.60
N LEU A 203 4.20 6.24 7.55
CA LEU A 203 2.86 5.70 7.37
C LEU A 203 1.79 6.67 7.92
N PRO A 204 0.61 6.73 7.29
CA PRO A 204 -0.45 7.65 7.71
C PRO A 204 -1.13 7.26 9.02
N VAL A 205 -0.90 6.05 9.51
CA VAL A 205 -1.45 5.53 10.76
C VAL A 205 -0.31 5.00 11.61
N LEU A 206 -0.21 5.51 12.84
CA LEU A 206 0.79 5.09 13.81
C LEU A 206 0.36 3.79 14.49
N SER A 207 1.33 2.94 14.80
CA SER A 207 1.17 1.80 15.69
C SER A 207 1.32 2.24 17.15
N ARG A 208 0.79 1.41 18.08
CA ARG A 208 0.89 1.61 19.54
C ARG A 208 1.07 0.28 20.22
N GLU A 209 1.86 0.24 21.28
CA GLU A 209 1.96 -0.95 22.13
C GLU A 209 0.64 -1.22 22.86
N GLY A 210 0.31 -2.50 23.00
CA GLY A 210 -0.84 -2.96 23.78
C GLY A 210 -2.21 -2.65 23.18
N VAL A 211 -2.28 -2.15 21.95
CA VAL A 211 -3.54 -2.00 21.23
C VAL A 211 -4.21 -3.37 21.09
N LYS A 212 -5.38 -3.49 21.70
CA LYS A 212 -6.23 -4.68 21.57
C LYS A 212 -7.40 -4.33 20.67
N VAL A 213 -7.36 -4.81 19.45
CA VAL A 213 -8.52 -4.75 18.57
C VAL A 213 -9.55 -5.79 19.00
N PRO A 214 -10.84 -5.53 18.80
CA PRO A 214 -11.90 -6.41 19.31
C PRO A 214 -12.01 -7.74 18.57
N PHE A 215 -11.52 -7.82 17.35
CA PHE A 215 -11.53 -8.99 16.47
C PHE A 215 -10.58 -8.77 15.28
N THR A 216 -10.08 -9.82 14.67
CA THR A 216 -9.18 -9.77 13.49
C THR A 216 -9.69 -10.63 12.34
N THR A 217 -10.63 -11.55 12.61
CA THR A 217 -11.27 -12.42 11.62
C THR A 217 -12.78 -12.19 11.57
N CYS A 218 -13.42 -12.65 10.51
CA CYS A 218 -14.86 -12.58 10.36
C CYS A 218 -15.59 -13.38 11.46
N ASN A 219 -15.10 -14.56 11.80
CA ASN A 219 -15.67 -15.40 12.84
C ASN A 219 -15.56 -14.75 14.23
N GLU A 220 -14.41 -14.15 14.56
CA GLU A 220 -14.25 -13.40 15.79
C GLU A 220 -15.20 -12.21 15.86
N MET A 221 -15.37 -11.46 14.76
CA MET A 221 -16.32 -10.36 14.67
C MET A 221 -17.76 -10.83 14.90
N LEU A 222 -18.17 -11.95 14.29
CA LEU A 222 -19.51 -12.49 14.48
C LEU A 222 -19.77 -12.91 15.93
N GLU A 223 -18.80 -13.57 16.57
CA GLU A 223 -18.92 -13.94 17.99
C GLU A 223 -18.94 -12.69 18.89
N TYR A 224 -18.08 -11.69 18.61
CA TYR A 224 -18.09 -10.42 19.31
C TYR A 224 -19.45 -9.69 19.22
N ASN A 225 -20.12 -9.79 18.06
CA ASN A 225 -21.39 -9.10 17.78
C ASN A 225 -22.64 -9.86 18.23
N LYS A 226 -22.52 -11.11 18.65
CA LYS A 226 -23.64 -12.04 18.91
C LYS A 226 -24.78 -11.45 19.75
N ASP A 227 -24.45 -10.73 20.81
CA ASP A 227 -25.43 -10.13 21.71
C ASP A 227 -25.52 -8.58 21.60
N LYS A 228 -24.77 -7.97 20.67
CA LYS A 228 -24.65 -6.51 20.55
C LYS A 228 -25.51 -5.94 19.43
N ASN A 229 -25.80 -6.75 18.38
CA ASN A 229 -26.57 -6.34 17.20
C ASN A 229 -26.07 -5.05 16.52
N LEU A 230 -24.75 -4.85 16.52
CA LEU A 230 -24.10 -3.72 15.83
C LEU A 230 -24.19 -3.91 14.32
N SER A 231 -24.33 -2.81 13.59
CA SER A 231 -24.22 -2.83 12.13
C SER A 231 -22.78 -3.09 11.69
N LEU A 232 -22.58 -3.49 10.43
CA LEU A 232 -21.26 -3.69 9.88
C LEU A 232 -20.43 -2.38 9.89
N LEU A 233 -21.08 -1.22 9.73
CA LEU A 233 -20.44 0.08 9.87
C LEU A 233 -19.99 0.36 11.30
N ASP A 234 -20.83 0.08 12.30
CA ASP A 234 -20.46 0.28 13.70
C ASP A 234 -19.26 -0.58 14.08
N LEU A 235 -19.21 -1.82 13.57
CA LEU A 235 -18.09 -2.74 13.77
C LEU A 235 -16.81 -2.25 13.09
N ALA A 236 -16.90 -1.69 11.88
CA ALA A 236 -15.77 -1.11 11.16
C ALA A 236 -15.20 0.11 11.91
N ILE A 237 -16.07 1.02 12.35
CA ILE A 237 -15.67 2.20 13.12
C ILE A 237 -15.06 1.78 14.46
N LEU A 238 -15.69 0.85 15.17
CA LEU A 238 -15.18 0.33 16.44
C LEU A 238 -13.77 -0.26 16.32
N TYR A 239 -13.53 -1.02 15.24
CA TYR A 239 -12.20 -1.57 14.95
C TYR A 239 -11.17 -0.46 14.74
N GLU A 240 -11.47 0.52 13.88
CA GLU A 240 -10.55 1.62 13.56
C GLU A 240 -10.30 2.54 14.77
N CYS A 241 -11.33 2.83 15.58
CA CYS A 241 -11.16 3.56 16.82
C CYS A 241 -10.22 2.82 17.79
N ALA A 242 -10.41 1.51 17.94
CA ALA A 242 -9.55 0.70 18.82
C ALA A 242 -8.11 0.63 18.29
N ARG A 243 -7.93 0.42 16.98
CA ARG A 243 -6.61 0.31 16.34
C ARG A 243 -5.81 1.60 16.39
N GLY A 244 -6.47 2.72 16.10
CA GLY A 244 -5.83 4.02 15.99
C GLY A 244 -5.82 4.83 17.29
N ASP A 245 -6.56 4.39 18.32
CA ASP A 245 -6.85 5.17 19.54
C ASP A 245 -7.36 6.58 19.20
N ILE A 246 -8.30 6.65 18.27
CA ILE A 246 -8.90 7.88 17.74
C ILE A 246 -10.43 7.84 17.88
N SER A 247 -11.05 9.02 17.81
CA SER A 247 -12.50 9.14 17.92
C SER A 247 -13.21 8.63 16.65
N LYS A 248 -14.50 8.35 16.78
CA LYS A 248 -15.37 8.00 15.66
C LYS A 248 -15.39 9.09 14.60
N GLU A 249 -15.42 10.33 15.02
CA GLU A 249 -15.45 11.52 14.16
C GLU A 249 -14.16 11.60 13.34
N GLU A 250 -13.01 11.35 13.95
CA GLU A 250 -11.70 11.31 13.25
C GLU A 250 -11.61 10.16 12.24
N VAL A 251 -12.11 8.96 12.59
CA VAL A 251 -12.17 7.82 11.66
C VAL A 251 -12.98 8.19 10.42
N VAL A 252 -14.15 8.78 10.61
CA VAL A 252 -15.04 9.17 9.51
C VAL A 252 -14.40 10.26 8.66
N GLU A 253 -13.78 11.27 9.28
CA GLU A 253 -13.17 12.39 8.54
C GLU A 253 -11.94 11.95 7.73
N LYS A 254 -11.05 11.12 8.31
CA LYS A 254 -9.93 10.53 7.56
C LYS A 254 -10.41 9.72 6.34
N MET A 255 -11.50 8.97 6.47
CA MET A 255 -12.07 8.25 5.33
C MET A 255 -12.70 9.21 4.31
N ARG A 256 -13.31 10.31 4.74
CA ARG A 256 -13.86 11.34 3.85
C ARG A 256 -12.76 11.99 2.99
N GLU A 257 -11.61 12.29 3.58
CA GLU A 257 -10.44 12.79 2.85
C GLU A 257 -10.00 11.80 1.75
N ILE A 258 -9.97 10.50 2.08
CA ILE A 258 -9.66 9.43 1.09
C ILE A 258 -10.70 9.42 -0.04
N VAL A 259 -11.99 9.52 0.27
CA VAL A 259 -13.07 9.58 -0.72
C VAL A 259 -12.92 10.80 -1.63
N HIS A 260 -12.55 11.95 -1.11
CA HIS A 260 -12.28 13.15 -1.90
C HIS A 260 -11.11 12.95 -2.87
N ILE A 261 -10.00 12.34 -2.42
CA ILE A 261 -8.87 12.00 -3.28
C ILE A 261 -9.31 11.08 -4.42
N LEU A 262 -10.09 10.05 -4.12
CA LEU A 262 -10.60 9.09 -5.11
C LEU A 262 -11.51 9.75 -6.15
N LYS A 263 -12.45 10.59 -5.72
CA LYS A 263 -13.34 11.35 -6.62
C LYS A 263 -12.56 12.30 -7.53
N ASN A 264 -11.54 12.98 -6.99
CA ASN A 264 -10.66 13.85 -7.76
C ASN A 264 -9.85 13.06 -8.79
N SER A 265 -9.35 11.87 -8.42
CA SER A 265 -8.64 10.98 -9.34
C SER A 265 -9.55 10.51 -10.48
N ILE A 266 -10.79 10.08 -10.19
CA ILE A 266 -11.79 9.72 -11.21
C ILE A 266 -12.06 10.90 -12.15
N LYS A 267 -12.27 12.09 -11.60
CA LYS A 267 -12.50 13.31 -12.38
C LYS A 267 -11.35 13.58 -13.34
N SER A 268 -10.11 13.58 -12.83
CA SER A 268 -8.89 13.79 -13.64
C SER A 268 -8.76 12.75 -14.76
N GLY A 269 -9.03 11.47 -14.48
CA GLY A 269 -9.02 10.43 -15.51
C GLY A 269 -10.05 10.66 -16.61
N LEU A 270 -11.27 11.11 -16.24
CA LEU A 270 -12.37 11.39 -17.16
C LEU A 270 -12.20 12.70 -17.98
N GLU A 271 -11.28 13.56 -17.59
CA GLU A 271 -10.83 14.73 -18.35
C GLU A 271 -9.75 14.38 -19.37
N GLY A 272 -9.08 13.24 -19.19
CA GLY A 272 -8.04 12.70 -20.04
C GLY A 272 -6.67 12.75 -19.39
N THR A 273 -5.84 11.75 -19.69
CA THR A 273 -4.51 11.60 -19.12
C THR A 273 -3.45 11.56 -20.23
N HIS A 274 -2.28 12.13 -19.97
CA HIS A 274 -1.15 12.17 -20.88
C HIS A 274 0.13 11.75 -20.15
N TYR A 275 0.82 10.76 -20.65
CA TYR A 275 2.13 10.34 -20.17
C TYR A 275 2.81 9.51 -21.27
N ALA A 276 4.07 9.77 -21.57
CA ALA A 276 4.75 9.13 -22.68
C ALA A 276 5.13 7.68 -22.38
N ASP A 277 5.60 7.42 -21.16
CA ASP A 277 6.08 6.11 -20.73
C ASP A 277 4.93 5.22 -20.18
N ARG A 278 4.01 4.80 -21.06
CA ARG A 278 2.91 3.87 -20.73
C ARG A 278 2.51 3.00 -21.91
N LEU A 279 1.89 1.86 -21.61
CA LEU A 279 1.34 0.93 -22.63
C LEU A 279 -0.03 1.37 -23.13
N LEU A 280 -0.93 1.74 -22.21
CA LEU A 280 -2.32 2.06 -22.50
C LEU A 280 -2.53 3.58 -22.48
N GLY A 281 -3.09 4.10 -23.58
CA GLY A 281 -3.51 5.49 -23.64
C GLY A 281 -4.79 5.76 -22.86
N SER A 282 -5.25 7.02 -22.84
CA SER A 282 -6.53 7.41 -22.26
C SER A 282 -7.69 6.82 -23.08
N GLN A 283 -8.50 5.97 -22.46
CA GLN A 283 -9.64 5.26 -23.07
C GLN A 283 -10.97 5.60 -22.39
N SER A 284 -10.96 5.98 -21.12
CA SER A 284 -12.14 6.32 -20.33
C SER A 284 -12.93 7.49 -20.93
N VAL A 285 -12.24 8.48 -21.49
CA VAL A 285 -12.87 9.63 -22.20
C VAL A 285 -13.68 9.14 -23.41
N ASN A 286 -13.13 8.20 -24.20
CA ASN A 286 -13.81 7.63 -25.36
C ASN A 286 -15.00 6.76 -24.94
N TYR A 287 -14.84 5.95 -23.88
CA TYR A 287 -15.94 5.17 -23.29
C TYR A 287 -17.10 6.09 -22.87
N LYS A 288 -16.81 7.14 -22.12
CA LYS A 288 -17.79 8.18 -21.71
C LYS A 288 -18.50 8.81 -22.89
N ALA A 289 -17.77 9.15 -23.95
CA ALA A 289 -18.34 9.76 -25.15
C ALA A 289 -19.27 8.80 -25.91
N LYS A 290 -18.92 7.52 -26.03
CA LYS A 290 -19.75 6.49 -26.66
C LYS A 290 -20.99 6.16 -25.84
N LEU A 291 -20.84 6.07 -24.51
CA LEU A 291 -21.96 5.85 -23.60
C LEU A 291 -23.02 6.96 -23.75
N LYS A 292 -22.59 8.25 -23.74
CA LYS A 292 -23.49 9.40 -23.94
C LYS A 292 -24.21 9.38 -25.29
N LYS A 293 -23.64 8.74 -26.32
CA LYS A 293 -24.24 8.61 -27.65
C LYS A 293 -25.08 7.33 -27.82
N ASN A 294 -25.28 6.55 -26.75
CA ASN A 294 -25.96 5.25 -26.78
C ASN A 294 -25.36 4.28 -27.84
N LEU A 295 -24.02 4.26 -27.96
CA LEU A 295 -23.29 3.39 -28.91
C LEU A 295 -22.72 2.14 -28.21
N LEU A 296 -23.03 1.94 -26.93
CA LEU A 296 -22.63 0.78 -26.14
C LEU A 296 -23.88 0.03 -25.69
N VAL A 297 -23.69 -1.26 -25.33
CA VAL A 297 -24.76 -2.00 -24.63
C VAL A 297 -24.88 -1.41 -23.25
N GLY A 298 -26.02 -0.77 -22.97
CA GLY A 298 -26.30 -0.18 -21.67
C GLY A 298 -26.45 -1.27 -20.61
N THR A 299 -25.67 -1.17 -19.53
CA THR A 299 -25.58 -2.18 -18.46
C THR A 299 -25.91 -1.60 -17.09
N GLY A 300 -26.44 -0.36 -17.04
CA GLY A 300 -26.84 0.29 -15.78
C GLY A 300 -25.63 0.70 -14.94
N ALA A 301 -25.59 0.30 -13.67
CA ALA A 301 -24.51 0.66 -12.76
C ALA A 301 -23.11 0.24 -13.27
N ILE A 302 -23.01 -0.86 -14.01
CA ILE A 302 -21.76 -1.36 -14.57
C ILE A 302 -21.12 -0.36 -15.54
N ASP A 303 -21.90 0.45 -16.24
CA ASP A 303 -21.38 1.49 -17.14
C ASP A 303 -20.51 2.52 -16.38
N ASN A 304 -20.99 2.98 -15.22
CA ASN A 304 -20.23 3.86 -14.34
C ASN A 304 -19.01 3.15 -13.75
N VAL A 305 -19.17 1.90 -13.33
CA VAL A 305 -18.09 1.09 -12.75
C VAL A 305 -16.94 0.95 -13.76
N VAL A 306 -17.21 0.51 -14.99
CA VAL A 306 -16.19 0.37 -16.03
C VAL A 306 -15.49 1.68 -16.32
N MET A 307 -16.25 2.77 -16.41
CA MET A 307 -15.75 4.11 -16.69
C MET A 307 -14.82 4.60 -15.57
N TYR A 308 -15.21 4.42 -14.31
CA TYR A 308 -14.45 4.92 -13.15
C TYR A 308 -13.22 4.06 -12.86
N VAL A 309 -13.32 2.74 -12.99
CA VAL A 309 -12.15 1.84 -12.94
C VAL A 309 -11.13 2.25 -13.99
N SER A 310 -11.57 2.45 -15.24
CA SER A 310 -10.68 2.86 -16.32
C SER A 310 -10.01 4.20 -16.02
N ALA A 311 -10.77 5.19 -15.56
CA ALA A 311 -10.24 6.51 -15.20
C ALA A 311 -9.15 6.42 -14.11
N LEU A 312 -9.39 5.66 -13.03
CA LEU A 312 -8.44 5.46 -11.94
C LEU A 312 -7.15 4.77 -12.41
N MET A 313 -7.29 3.72 -13.23
CA MET A 313 -6.14 2.99 -13.78
C MET A 313 -5.31 3.85 -14.75
N GLU A 314 -5.96 4.72 -15.52
CA GLU A 314 -5.31 5.67 -16.41
C GLU A 314 -4.58 6.78 -15.66
N VAL A 315 -5.17 7.30 -14.57
CA VAL A 315 -4.51 8.26 -13.67
C VAL A 315 -3.25 7.62 -13.06
N LYS A 316 -3.35 6.38 -12.58
CA LYS A 316 -2.19 5.64 -12.06
C LYS A 316 -1.09 5.53 -13.11
N SER A 317 -1.42 5.06 -14.33
CA SER A 317 -0.47 4.86 -15.42
C SER A 317 0.10 6.17 -16.00
N SER A 318 -0.44 7.31 -15.57
CA SER A 318 0.00 8.65 -15.99
C SER A 318 0.63 9.44 -14.83
N MET A 319 1.13 8.77 -13.80
CA MET A 319 1.77 9.39 -12.64
C MET A 319 0.84 10.31 -11.83
N GLY A 320 -0.48 10.16 -12.00
CA GLY A 320 -1.47 10.86 -11.18
C GLY A 320 -1.60 10.26 -9.77
N VAL A 321 -2.29 10.98 -8.89
CA VAL A 321 -2.53 10.55 -7.52
C VAL A 321 -3.59 9.46 -7.47
N ILE A 322 -3.28 8.34 -6.82
CA ILE A 322 -4.23 7.27 -6.52
C ILE A 322 -4.16 6.86 -5.04
N VAL A 323 -5.17 6.13 -4.61
CA VAL A 323 -5.19 5.45 -3.31
C VAL A 323 -5.02 3.96 -3.55
N ALA A 324 -4.16 3.30 -2.78
CA ALA A 324 -4.09 1.84 -2.76
C ALA A 324 -5.36 1.28 -2.12
N ALA A 325 -6.10 0.42 -2.85
CA ALA A 325 -7.41 -0.09 -2.40
C ALA A 325 -7.70 -1.51 -2.94
N PRO A 326 -7.26 -2.61 -2.29
CA PRO A 326 -6.28 -2.65 -1.19
C PRO A 326 -4.84 -2.41 -1.64
N THR A 327 -4.49 -2.62 -2.92
CA THR A 327 -3.16 -2.38 -3.47
C THR A 327 -3.18 -1.28 -4.54
N ALA A 328 -2.00 -0.79 -4.91
CA ALA A 328 -1.88 0.11 -6.05
C ALA A 328 -2.22 -0.58 -7.39
N GLY A 329 -1.99 -1.90 -7.50
CA GLY A 329 -2.37 -2.70 -8.67
C GLY A 329 -3.87 -2.81 -8.84
N SER A 330 -4.61 -2.91 -7.76
CA SER A 330 -6.08 -3.01 -7.72
C SER A 330 -6.79 -1.69 -7.40
N CYS A 331 -6.10 -0.55 -7.51
CA CYS A 331 -6.60 0.77 -7.10
C CYS A 331 -7.88 1.23 -7.83
N GLY A 332 -8.21 0.61 -8.95
CA GLY A 332 -9.47 0.86 -9.68
C GLY A 332 -10.63 0.03 -9.17
N THR A 333 -10.38 -1.20 -8.73
CA THR A 333 -11.42 -2.20 -8.41
C THR A 333 -12.41 -1.71 -7.36
N LEU A 334 -11.93 -1.51 -6.15
CA LEU A 334 -12.76 -1.17 -4.99
C LEU A 334 -13.43 0.19 -5.15
N PRO A 335 -12.70 1.30 -5.38
CA PRO A 335 -13.33 2.61 -5.45
C PRO A 335 -14.18 2.77 -6.71
N GLY A 336 -13.79 2.19 -7.84
CA GLY A 336 -14.59 2.24 -9.07
C GLY A 336 -15.92 1.50 -8.91
N ALA A 337 -15.94 0.35 -8.23
CA ALA A 337 -17.17 -0.38 -7.93
C ALA A 337 -18.09 0.39 -6.98
N ILE A 338 -17.55 0.91 -5.87
CA ILE A 338 -18.34 1.61 -4.85
C ILE A 338 -18.87 2.94 -5.39
N ILE A 339 -18.00 3.83 -5.91
CA ILE A 339 -18.39 5.17 -6.37
C ILE A 339 -19.26 5.06 -7.62
N GLY A 340 -18.96 4.13 -8.55
CA GLY A 340 -19.77 3.90 -9.73
C GLY A 340 -21.19 3.40 -9.40
N SER A 341 -21.32 2.52 -8.41
CA SER A 341 -22.61 2.06 -7.90
C SER A 341 -23.35 3.17 -7.14
N ALA A 342 -22.62 3.93 -6.29
CA ALA A 342 -23.17 5.03 -5.51
C ALA A 342 -23.82 6.10 -6.42
N ASP A 343 -23.10 6.52 -7.46
CA ASP A 343 -23.61 7.50 -8.42
C ASP A 343 -24.85 6.98 -9.19
N TYR A 344 -24.88 5.68 -9.50
CA TYR A 344 -26.04 5.09 -10.17
C TYR A 344 -27.30 5.07 -9.31
N ILE A 345 -27.15 4.81 -8.00
CA ILE A 345 -28.29 4.79 -7.05
C ILE A 345 -28.53 6.13 -6.37
N ASN A 346 -27.80 7.19 -6.73
CA ASN A 346 -27.84 8.52 -6.11
C ASN A 346 -27.56 8.47 -4.60
N ALA A 347 -26.60 7.65 -4.15
CA ALA A 347 -26.18 7.59 -2.76
C ALA A 347 -25.47 8.89 -2.32
N SER A 348 -25.60 9.22 -1.04
CA SER A 348 -24.92 10.39 -0.46
C SER A 348 -23.41 10.16 -0.31
N GLU A 349 -22.65 11.22 -0.07
CA GLU A 349 -21.22 11.10 0.23
C GLU A 349 -20.99 10.32 1.52
N ASP A 350 -21.84 10.49 2.53
CA ASP A 350 -21.77 9.74 3.78
C ASP A 350 -22.02 8.24 3.58
N ASP A 351 -22.87 7.85 2.62
CA ASP A 351 -23.01 6.44 2.24
C ASP A 351 -21.74 5.90 1.59
N VAL A 352 -21.04 6.68 0.76
CA VAL A 352 -19.75 6.29 0.16
C VAL A 352 -18.67 6.15 1.23
N VAL A 353 -18.56 7.11 2.16
CA VAL A 353 -17.62 7.06 3.29
C VAL A 353 -17.87 5.82 4.13
N SER A 354 -19.13 5.54 4.47
CA SER A 354 -19.54 4.33 5.21
C SER A 354 -19.17 3.05 4.47
N ALA A 355 -19.43 2.99 3.16
CA ALA A 355 -19.08 1.87 2.30
C ALA A 355 -17.55 1.61 2.28
N MET A 356 -16.75 2.67 2.20
CA MET A 356 -15.29 2.57 2.23
C MET A 356 -14.76 2.06 3.58
N LEU A 357 -15.34 2.48 4.71
CA LEU A 357 -15.01 1.96 6.04
C LEU A 357 -15.32 0.46 6.16
N ILE A 358 -16.50 0.05 5.68
CA ILE A 358 -16.88 -1.37 5.65
C ILE A 358 -15.93 -2.19 4.78
N SER A 359 -15.54 -1.65 3.62
CA SER A 359 -14.54 -2.30 2.76
C SER A 359 -13.23 -2.50 3.51
N GLY A 360 -12.78 -1.50 4.27
CA GLY A 360 -11.58 -1.59 5.11
C GLY A 360 -11.66 -2.77 6.09
N LEU A 361 -12.80 -2.95 6.75
CA LEU A 361 -13.00 -4.05 7.68
C LEU A 361 -12.90 -5.43 7.00
N ILE A 362 -13.50 -5.61 5.82
CA ILE A 362 -13.32 -6.85 5.05
C ILE A 362 -11.85 -7.05 4.67
N GLY A 363 -11.15 -5.96 4.33
CA GLY A 363 -9.72 -5.98 4.06
C GLY A 363 -8.88 -6.45 5.26
N ILE A 364 -9.25 -6.09 6.48
CA ILE A 364 -8.60 -6.58 7.71
C ILE A 364 -8.70 -8.10 7.81
N PHE A 365 -9.88 -8.69 7.59
CA PHE A 365 -10.05 -10.15 7.64
C PHE A 365 -9.17 -10.85 6.60
N ILE A 366 -9.03 -10.25 5.41
CA ILE A 366 -8.15 -10.79 4.36
C ILE A 366 -6.68 -10.65 4.75
N SER A 367 -6.23 -9.47 5.21
CA SER A 367 -4.83 -9.21 5.53
C SER A 367 -4.33 -10.04 6.72
N THR A 368 -5.20 -10.36 7.66
CA THR A 368 -4.86 -11.16 8.84
C THR A 368 -4.63 -12.63 8.50
N GLN A 369 -5.34 -13.17 7.50
CA GLN A 369 -5.34 -14.59 7.15
C GLN A 369 -4.64 -14.89 5.81
N SER A 370 -4.26 -13.84 5.05
CA SER A 370 -3.64 -13.95 3.74
C SER A 370 -2.67 -12.76 3.51
N THR A 371 -2.47 -12.38 2.26
CA THR A 371 -1.64 -11.26 1.83
C THR A 371 -2.36 -10.48 0.74
N PHE A 372 -1.92 -9.24 0.49
CA PHE A 372 -2.29 -8.48 -0.71
C PHE A 372 -1.18 -8.47 -1.78
N ALA A 373 -0.05 -9.13 -1.53
CA ALA A 373 1.08 -9.13 -2.44
C ALA A 373 0.87 -10.10 -3.62
N GLY A 374 0.67 -9.57 -4.82
CA GLY A 374 0.47 -10.36 -6.04
C GLY A 374 1.68 -11.19 -6.43
N GLU A 375 2.89 -10.73 -6.09
CA GLU A 375 4.17 -11.45 -6.25
C GLU A 375 4.28 -12.66 -5.32
N VAL A 376 3.52 -12.70 -4.24
CA VAL A 376 3.48 -13.83 -3.29
C VAL A 376 2.39 -14.84 -3.68
N ALA A 377 1.16 -14.35 -3.97
CA ALA A 377 -0.02 -15.20 -4.10
C ALA A 377 -0.86 -14.93 -5.37
N GLY A 378 -0.29 -14.25 -6.37
CA GLY A 378 -0.96 -13.93 -7.63
C GLY A 378 -2.00 -12.81 -7.51
N CYS A 379 -2.69 -12.53 -8.60
CA CYS A 379 -3.64 -11.40 -8.67
C CYS A 379 -4.97 -11.63 -7.92
N GLY A 380 -5.29 -12.84 -7.52
CA GLY A 380 -6.51 -13.14 -6.74
C GLY A 380 -6.54 -12.40 -5.40
N VAL A 381 -5.37 -12.29 -4.75
CA VAL A 381 -5.25 -11.56 -3.47
C VAL A 381 -5.30 -10.03 -3.63
N GLU A 382 -5.15 -9.48 -4.83
CA GLU A 382 -5.26 -8.06 -5.11
C GLU A 382 -6.67 -7.70 -5.62
N TYR A 383 -7.00 -8.14 -6.83
CA TYR A 383 -8.26 -7.80 -7.50
C TYR A 383 -9.45 -8.51 -6.87
N GLY A 384 -9.30 -9.82 -6.52
CA GLY A 384 -10.33 -10.58 -5.82
C GLY A 384 -10.65 -9.95 -4.47
N SER A 385 -9.64 -9.57 -3.69
CA SER A 385 -9.82 -8.88 -2.43
C SER A 385 -10.55 -7.55 -2.61
N GLY A 386 -10.09 -6.69 -3.54
CA GLY A 386 -10.77 -5.42 -3.85
C GLY A 386 -12.23 -5.61 -4.25
N GLY A 387 -12.52 -6.64 -5.04
CA GLY A 387 -13.88 -7.00 -5.43
C GLY A 387 -14.74 -7.46 -4.26
N GLY A 388 -14.21 -8.36 -3.39
CA GLY A 388 -14.90 -8.84 -2.19
C GLY A 388 -15.20 -7.72 -1.20
N MET A 389 -14.21 -6.85 -0.95
CA MET A 389 -14.36 -5.65 -0.14
C MET A 389 -15.47 -4.74 -0.67
N ALA A 390 -15.47 -4.48 -1.98
CA ALA A 390 -16.49 -3.66 -2.63
C ALA A 390 -17.88 -4.29 -2.59
N ALA A 391 -18.00 -5.61 -2.81
CA ALA A 391 -19.28 -6.30 -2.81
C ALA A 391 -19.99 -6.18 -1.46
N ALA A 392 -19.29 -6.39 -0.35
CA ALA A 392 -19.83 -6.22 1.00
C ALA A 392 -20.36 -4.79 1.22
N ALA A 393 -19.60 -3.80 0.77
CA ALA A 393 -19.94 -2.38 0.88
C ALA A 393 -21.15 -1.99 0.02
N ILE A 394 -21.26 -2.49 -1.20
CA ILE A 394 -22.41 -2.24 -2.09
C ILE A 394 -23.70 -2.82 -1.48
N VAL A 395 -23.63 -4.03 -0.91
CA VAL A 395 -24.77 -4.62 -0.18
C VAL A 395 -25.23 -3.70 0.95
N TYR A 396 -24.30 -3.16 1.73
CA TYR A 396 -24.63 -2.22 2.81
C TYR A 396 -25.28 -0.93 2.30
N MET A 397 -24.75 -0.31 1.23
CA MET A 397 -25.36 0.89 0.62
C MET A 397 -26.81 0.65 0.20
N LEU A 398 -27.14 -0.56 -0.24
CA LEU A 398 -28.48 -1.00 -0.62
C LEU A 398 -29.28 -1.52 0.56
N LYS A 399 -28.83 -1.25 1.80
CA LYS A 399 -29.52 -1.61 3.07
C LYS A 399 -29.69 -3.13 3.26
N GLY A 400 -28.79 -3.92 2.68
CA GLY A 400 -28.69 -5.35 2.95
C GLY A 400 -28.18 -5.64 4.36
N SER A 401 -28.37 -6.87 4.82
CA SER A 401 -27.95 -7.30 6.14
C SER A 401 -26.43 -7.56 6.20
N LEU A 402 -25.88 -7.63 7.44
CA LEU A 402 -24.51 -8.06 7.69
C LEU A 402 -24.21 -9.42 7.03
N ALA A 403 -25.11 -10.39 7.18
CA ALA A 403 -24.96 -11.72 6.57
C ALA A 403 -24.87 -11.64 5.03
N GLN A 404 -25.71 -10.83 4.40
CA GLN A 404 -25.66 -10.62 2.95
C GLN A 404 -24.36 -9.93 2.50
N SER A 405 -23.84 -8.98 3.28
CA SER A 405 -22.54 -8.33 2.99
C SER A 405 -21.40 -9.35 3.00
N LEU A 406 -21.35 -10.21 4.02
CA LEU A 406 -20.34 -11.28 4.11
C LEU A 406 -20.50 -12.32 3.01
N ALA A 407 -21.74 -12.69 2.66
CA ALA A 407 -22.05 -13.59 1.56
C ALA A 407 -21.53 -13.06 0.21
N ALA A 408 -21.77 -11.78 -0.07
CA ALA A 408 -21.29 -11.13 -1.31
C ALA A 408 -19.76 -11.17 -1.40
N ALA A 409 -19.06 -10.82 -0.31
CA ALA A 409 -17.60 -10.89 -0.25
C ALA A 409 -17.09 -12.31 -0.49
N SER A 410 -17.68 -13.32 0.17
CA SER A 410 -17.31 -14.73 -0.01
C SER A 410 -17.47 -15.19 -1.46
N MET A 411 -18.60 -14.88 -2.11
CA MET A 411 -18.85 -15.27 -3.51
C MET A 411 -17.89 -14.63 -4.49
N VAL A 412 -17.50 -13.37 -4.29
CA VAL A 412 -16.47 -12.72 -5.13
C VAL A 412 -15.14 -13.44 -4.99
N LEU A 413 -14.68 -13.67 -3.76
CA LEU A 413 -13.39 -14.35 -3.53
C LEU A 413 -13.38 -15.75 -4.13
N GLN A 414 -14.46 -16.53 -3.98
CA GLN A 414 -14.60 -17.86 -4.62
C GLN A 414 -14.42 -17.79 -6.14
N SER A 415 -14.93 -16.72 -6.79
CA SER A 415 -14.87 -16.57 -8.24
C SER A 415 -13.52 -16.09 -8.79
N THR A 416 -12.61 -15.65 -7.91
CA THR A 416 -11.31 -15.07 -8.29
C THR A 416 -10.11 -15.88 -7.80
N LEU A 417 -10.33 -17.11 -7.31
CA LEU A 417 -9.26 -18.00 -6.86
C LEU A 417 -8.28 -18.33 -7.99
N GLY A 418 -6.98 -18.33 -7.66
CA GLY A 418 -5.93 -18.81 -8.58
C GLY A 418 -5.58 -17.86 -9.75
N MET A 419 -5.94 -16.60 -9.68
CA MET A 419 -5.56 -15.63 -10.71
C MET A 419 -4.05 -15.40 -10.73
N SER A 420 -3.41 -15.69 -11.88
CA SER A 420 -1.98 -15.43 -12.08
C SER A 420 -1.68 -13.92 -12.21
N CYS A 421 -0.42 -13.53 -11.92
CA CYS A 421 0.07 -12.17 -12.12
C CYS A 421 1.14 -12.16 -13.21
N THR A 422 0.80 -11.66 -14.41
CA THR A 422 1.69 -11.65 -15.58
C THR A 422 1.61 -10.31 -16.33
N PRO A 423 2.00 -9.19 -15.71
CA PRO A 423 1.89 -7.85 -16.29
C PRO A 423 2.84 -7.68 -17.47
N ILE A 424 2.34 -7.13 -18.57
CA ILE A 424 3.13 -6.89 -19.80
C ILE A 424 4.18 -5.79 -19.53
N ALA A 425 5.42 -6.05 -19.89
CA ALA A 425 6.56 -5.13 -19.74
C ALA A 425 6.75 -4.64 -18.28
N ASN A 426 6.42 -5.46 -17.30
CA ASN A 426 6.40 -5.09 -15.86
C ASN A 426 5.51 -3.87 -15.53
N ARG A 427 4.64 -3.44 -16.47
CA ARG A 427 3.72 -2.32 -16.24
C ARG A 427 2.38 -2.82 -15.69
N VAL A 428 1.94 -2.24 -14.58
CA VAL A 428 0.64 -2.57 -13.96
C VAL A 428 -0.50 -1.88 -14.76
N GLU A 429 -0.55 -2.14 -16.06
CA GLU A 429 -1.50 -1.59 -17.01
C GLU A 429 -2.30 -2.69 -17.73
N ALA A 430 -1.60 -3.63 -18.38
CA ALA A 430 -2.21 -4.76 -19.07
C ALA A 430 -1.58 -6.08 -18.58
N PRO A 431 -2.36 -7.08 -18.16
CA PRO A 431 -3.84 -7.18 -18.18
C PRO A 431 -4.55 -6.49 -17.02
N CYS A 432 -3.84 -5.73 -16.17
CA CYS A 432 -4.32 -5.20 -14.90
C CYS A 432 -5.61 -4.37 -15.03
N LEU A 433 -5.76 -3.56 -16.09
CA LEU A 433 -7.00 -2.82 -16.34
C LEU A 433 -8.20 -3.77 -16.47
N GLY A 434 -8.08 -4.82 -17.27
CA GLY A 434 -9.15 -5.81 -17.46
C GLY A 434 -9.48 -6.56 -16.18
N ASN A 435 -8.46 -6.92 -15.38
CA ASN A 435 -8.63 -7.60 -14.10
C ASN A 435 -9.36 -6.70 -13.08
N ASN A 436 -9.02 -5.40 -13.01
CA ASN A 436 -9.73 -4.44 -12.17
C ASN A 436 -11.22 -4.32 -12.58
N ILE A 437 -11.49 -4.19 -13.88
CA ILE A 437 -12.88 -4.09 -14.39
C ILE A 437 -13.64 -5.37 -14.06
N MET A 438 -13.07 -6.55 -14.31
CA MET A 438 -13.70 -7.83 -14.02
C MET A 438 -14.06 -7.95 -12.53
N ALA A 439 -13.13 -7.67 -11.62
CA ALA A 439 -13.37 -7.78 -10.19
C ALA A 439 -14.41 -6.75 -9.70
N ALA A 440 -14.37 -5.53 -10.22
CA ALA A 440 -15.33 -4.47 -9.88
C ALA A 440 -16.75 -4.80 -10.37
N THR A 441 -16.89 -5.34 -11.58
CA THR A 441 -18.19 -5.77 -12.12
C THR A 441 -18.73 -7.02 -11.40
N ASN A 442 -17.84 -7.95 -11.01
CA ASN A 442 -18.20 -9.08 -10.15
C ASN A 442 -18.72 -8.59 -8.79
N ALA A 443 -18.11 -7.53 -8.21
CA ALA A 443 -18.60 -6.97 -6.95
C ALA A 443 -20.08 -6.55 -7.02
N VAL A 444 -20.48 -5.86 -8.09
CA VAL A 444 -21.89 -5.47 -8.32
C VAL A 444 -22.78 -6.71 -8.53
N THR A 445 -22.31 -7.66 -9.32
CA THR A 445 -23.06 -8.89 -9.62
C THR A 445 -23.32 -9.70 -8.35
N PHE A 446 -22.30 -9.98 -7.57
CA PHE A 446 -22.45 -10.78 -6.35
C PHE A 446 -23.12 -10.03 -5.20
N ALA A 447 -23.03 -8.69 -5.16
CA ALA A 447 -23.87 -7.88 -4.27
C ALA A 447 -25.35 -8.10 -4.57
N ASN A 448 -25.76 -8.02 -5.85
CA ASN A 448 -27.14 -8.27 -6.27
C ASN A 448 -27.58 -9.72 -5.99
N MET A 449 -26.70 -10.70 -6.17
CA MET A 449 -27.01 -12.09 -5.84
C MET A 449 -27.25 -12.26 -4.33
N ALA A 450 -26.39 -11.71 -3.48
CA ALA A 450 -26.54 -11.78 -2.03
C ALA A 450 -27.82 -11.10 -1.55
N LEU A 451 -28.14 -9.90 -2.10
CA LEU A 451 -29.40 -9.19 -1.82
C LEU A 451 -30.62 -10.00 -2.25
N SER A 452 -30.49 -10.82 -3.30
CA SER A 452 -31.55 -11.72 -3.81
C SER A 452 -31.64 -13.04 -3.03
N GLY A 453 -30.84 -13.22 -1.98
CA GLY A 453 -30.90 -14.39 -1.10
C GLY A 453 -30.10 -15.60 -1.59
N TYR A 454 -29.12 -15.42 -2.48
CA TYR A 454 -28.21 -16.52 -2.86
C TYR A 454 -27.32 -16.90 -1.66
N ASP A 455 -27.21 -18.20 -1.43
CA ASP A 455 -26.35 -18.78 -0.38
C ASP A 455 -24.90 -18.86 -0.90
N PRO A 456 -23.90 -18.29 -0.21
CA PRO A 456 -22.50 -18.42 -0.57
C PRO A 456 -21.95 -19.84 -0.33
N LEU A 457 -22.64 -20.68 0.44
CA LEU A 457 -22.28 -22.00 0.92
C LEU A 457 -21.04 -22.06 1.83
N LEU A 458 -20.01 -21.26 1.53
CA LEU A 458 -18.75 -21.23 2.27
C LEU A 458 -18.62 -19.93 3.07
N PRO A 459 -18.29 -20.02 4.37
CA PRO A 459 -18.00 -18.86 5.20
C PRO A 459 -16.80 -18.05 4.66
N LEU A 460 -16.80 -16.72 4.89
CA LEU A 460 -15.80 -15.82 4.36
C LEU A 460 -14.36 -16.20 4.76
N ASP A 461 -14.13 -16.54 6.03
CA ASP A 461 -12.78 -16.89 6.52
C ASP A 461 -12.23 -18.16 5.86
N GLU A 462 -13.07 -19.18 5.60
CA GLU A 462 -12.63 -20.40 4.90
C GLU A 462 -12.22 -20.11 3.45
N VAL A 463 -12.92 -19.19 2.79
CA VAL A 463 -12.60 -18.78 1.43
C VAL A 463 -11.31 -17.96 1.39
N ILE A 464 -11.09 -17.07 2.37
CA ILE A 464 -9.83 -16.30 2.51
C ILE A 464 -8.64 -17.24 2.68
N GLN A 465 -8.74 -18.23 3.58
CA GLN A 465 -7.69 -19.23 3.81
C GLN A 465 -7.42 -20.05 2.55
N THR A 466 -8.48 -20.46 1.86
CA THR A 466 -8.37 -21.21 0.59
C THR A 466 -7.71 -20.36 -0.50
N MET A 467 -8.05 -19.08 -0.60
CA MET A 467 -7.42 -18.13 -1.52
C MET A 467 -5.91 -18.02 -1.26
N HIS A 468 -5.50 -17.97 0.00
CA HIS A 468 -4.09 -17.96 0.37
C HIS A 468 -3.36 -19.24 -0.09
N ILE A 469 -3.91 -20.41 0.26
CA ILE A 469 -3.32 -21.71 -0.09
C ILE A 469 -3.16 -21.85 -1.61
N ILE A 470 -4.21 -21.55 -2.37
CA ILE A 470 -4.18 -21.63 -3.84
C ILE A 470 -3.17 -20.60 -4.41
N GLY A 471 -3.16 -19.39 -3.88
CA GLY A 471 -2.22 -18.35 -4.30
C GLY A 471 -0.76 -18.76 -4.10
N MET A 472 -0.44 -19.35 -2.95
CA MET A 472 0.90 -19.89 -2.67
C MET A 472 1.30 -21.01 -3.63
N ALA A 473 0.36 -21.79 -4.13
CA ALA A 473 0.58 -22.89 -5.06
C ALA A 473 0.75 -22.45 -6.53
N ILE A 474 0.50 -21.18 -6.88
CA ILE A 474 0.75 -20.67 -8.22
C ILE A 474 2.25 -20.78 -8.52
N PRO A 475 2.64 -21.31 -9.70
CA PRO A 475 4.05 -21.36 -10.11
C PRO A 475 4.71 -20.00 -10.14
N HIS A 476 6.00 -19.95 -9.80
CA HIS A 476 6.79 -18.73 -9.72
C HIS A 476 6.72 -17.88 -11.00
N GLU A 477 6.74 -18.52 -12.17
CA GLU A 477 6.69 -17.87 -13.49
C GLU A 477 5.41 -17.05 -13.71
N PHE A 478 4.37 -17.27 -12.89
CA PHE A 478 3.08 -16.59 -13.00
C PHE A 478 2.80 -15.64 -11.82
N LYS A 479 3.85 -15.27 -11.06
CA LYS A 479 3.80 -14.39 -9.90
C LYS A 479 4.56 -13.07 -10.11
N CYS A 480 4.19 -12.30 -11.14
CA CYS A 480 4.77 -10.97 -11.42
C CYS A 480 6.28 -10.99 -11.74
N THR A 481 6.78 -12.05 -12.37
CA THR A 481 8.22 -12.28 -12.59
C THR A 481 8.72 -11.90 -13.99
N ASN A 482 7.83 -11.47 -14.90
CA ASN A 482 8.15 -11.21 -16.31
C ASN A 482 8.73 -12.42 -17.10
N ILE A 483 8.63 -13.64 -16.54
CA ILE A 483 9.20 -14.86 -17.13
C ILE A 483 8.14 -15.64 -17.91
N GLY A 484 6.91 -15.72 -17.39
CA GLY A 484 5.84 -16.57 -17.93
C GLY A 484 4.52 -15.85 -18.18
N GLY A 485 3.57 -16.55 -18.80
CA GLY A 485 2.25 -16.03 -19.09
C GLY A 485 2.24 -14.94 -20.18
N LEU A 486 1.39 -13.92 -20.03
CA LEU A 486 1.21 -12.88 -21.06
C LEU A 486 2.48 -12.07 -21.32
N CYS A 487 3.28 -11.79 -20.30
CA CYS A 487 4.52 -11.01 -20.45
C CYS A 487 5.60 -11.73 -21.29
N ALA A 488 5.55 -13.06 -21.38
CA ALA A 488 6.49 -13.85 -22.20
C ALA A 488 6.07 -13.96 -23.68
N THR A 489 4.91 -13.42 -24.06
CA THR A 489 4.47 -13.47 -25.46
C THR A 489 5.31 -12.59 -26.37
N LYS A 490 5.42 -12.97 -27.66
CA LYS A 490 6.18 -12.21 -28.66
C LYS A 490 5.77 -10.73 -28.72
N THR A 491 4.48 -10.45 -28.67
CA THR A 491 3.96 -9.07 -28.72
C THR A 491 4.31 -8.30 -27.44
N ALA A 492 4.24 -8.93 -26.27
CA ALA A 492 4.63 -8.31 -25.01
C ALA A 492 6.10 -7.88 -25.02
N LYS A 493 7.00 -8.74 -25.54
CA LYS A 493 8.44 -8.41 -25.65
C LYS A 493 8.72 -7.29 -26.66
N ILE A 494 7.93 -7.17 -27.73
CA ILE A 494 8.02 -6.02 -28.65
C ILE A 494 7.57 -4.72 -27.97
N LEU A 495 6.51 -4.77 -27.16
CA LEU A 495 6.03 -3.60 -26.41
C LEU A 495 7.05 -3.17 -25.35
N GLU A 496 7.62 -4.12 -24.62
CA GLU A 496 8.68 -3.89 -23.64
C GLU A 496 9.90 -3.19 -24.27
N ALA A 497 10.38 -3.71 -25.42
CA ALA A 497 11.50 -3.11 -26.14
C ALA A 497 11.20 -1.67 -26.61
N LYS A 498 9.95 -1.37 -26.99
CA LYS A 498 9.55 0.00 -27.37
C LYS A 498 9.57 0.96 -26.18
N LEU A 499 9.12 0.52 -25.00
CA LEU A 499 9.16 1.35 -23.79
C LEU A 499 10.59 1.64 -23.37
N ASN A 500 11.46 0.62 -23.36
CA ASN A 500 12.88 0.78 -23.01
C ASN A 500 13.64 1.70 -23.98
N ALA A 501 13.12 1.96 -25.17
CA ALA A 501 13.72 2.91 -26.12
C ALA A 501 13.26 4.38 -25.89
N ILE A 502 12.27 4.60 -25.02
CA ILE A 502 11.74 5.93 -24.67
C ILE A 502 12.36 6.39 -23.33
N SER A 503 12.69 5.44 -22.44
CA SER A 503 13.37 5.67 -21.17
C SER A 503 14.87 5.85 -21.38
#